data_e1f90220fb1600acc7bb1f6e33ae5d49
#
_entry.id   e1f90220fb1600acc7bb1f6e33ae5d49
#
_cell.length_a   1.000
_cell.length_b   1.000
_cell.length_c   1.000
_cell.angle_alpha   90.00
_cell.angle_beta   90.00
_cell.angle_gamma   90.00
#
_symmetry.space_group_name_H-M   'P 1'
#
loop_
_entity.id
_entity.type
_entity.pdbx_description
1 polymer ?
#
loop_
_entity_poly.entity_id
_entity_poly.type
_entity_poly.pdbx_seq_one_letter_code
_entity_poly.pdbx_strand_id
1 'polypeptide(L)'
;MKITVAQINYHVGNFEANVDKMLKAVKEAKVAGSDIVCFSELATCAYPPRDFLEFEDFIIRAEKSIERLAKAADDIAIVVGSPSRNPDIEGKDLYNSVYFLADKEVKFIQHKTLLPTYDIFDEYRYFEPASEWGVVEYK
;
A
#
# COMPACT_ATOMS: atom_id res chain seq x y z
N MET A 1 10.42 -15.44 -13.15
CA MET A 1 9.83 -14.20 -12.59
C MET A 1 10.93 -13.29 -12.05
N LYS A 2 10.95 -12.01 -12.43
CA LYS A 2 11.90 -11.01 -11.95
C LYS A 2 11.17 -9.97 -11.10
N ILE A 3 11.66 -9.72 -9.89
CA ILE A 3 11.05 -8.79 -8.93
C ILE A 3 12.00 -7.63 -8.68
N THR A 4 11.51 -6.41 -8.78
CA THR A 4 12.20 -5.20 -8.33
C THR A 4 11.70 -4.81 -6.95
N VAL A 5 12.60 -4.61 -5.99
CA VAL A 5 12.29 -4.01 -4.69
C VAL A 5 12.70 -2.54 -4.74
N ALA A 6 11.72 -1.65 -4.63
CA ALA A 6 11.93 -0.21 -4.68
C ALA A 6 12.01 0.37 -3.27
N GLN A 7 13.21 0.64 -2.81
CA GLN A 7 13.45 1.30 -1.51
C GLN A 7 13.50 2.81 -1.71
N ILE A 8 12.46 3.49 -1.24
CA ILE A 8 12.23 4.92 -1.47
C ILE A 8 12.09 5.64 -0.13
N ASN A 9 12.64 6.84 -0.05
CA ASN A 9 12.38 7.75 1.07
C ASN A 9 11.11 8.54 0.80
N TYR A 10 10.03 8.18 1.53
CA TYR A 10 8.72 8.81 1.46
C TYR A 10 8.61 9.96 2.47
N HIS A 11 7.61 10.82 2.27
CA HIS A 11 7.27 11.90 3.19
C HIS A 11 5.83 11.74 3.69
N VAL A 12 5.64 11.77 5.01
CA VAL A 12 4.31 11.56 5.63
C VAL A 12 3.32 12.60 5.11
N GLY A 13 2.18 12.11 4.61
CA GLY A 13 1.09 12.93 4.08
C GLY A 13 1.34 13.59 2.73
N ASN A 14 2.53 13.46 2.13
CA ASN A 14 2.79 13.99 0.79
C ASN A 14 2.47 12.95 -0.28
N PHE A 15 1.19 12.62 -0.43
CA PHE A 15 0.69 11.58 -1.33
C PHE A 15 1.14 11.77 -2.77
N GLU A 16 1.06 12.99 -3.29
CA GLU A 16 1.42 13.29 -4.68
C GLU A 16 2.90 12.97 -4.96
N ALA A 17 3.80 13.51 -4.14
CA ALA A 17 5.23 13.27 -4.32
C ALA A 17 5.61 11.80 -4.07
N ASN A 18 4.96 11.12 -3.12
CA ASN A 18 5.19 9.71 -2.87
C ASN A 18 4.78 8.86 -4.09
N VAL A 19 3.59 9.11 -4.65
CA VAL A 19 3.11 8.43 -5.85
C VAL A 19 4.00 8.72 -7.06
N ASP A 20 4.44 9.97 -7.25
CA ASP A 20 5.35 10.33 -8.36
C ASP A 20 6.68 9.56 -8.28
N LYS A 21 7.26 9.43 -7.08
CA LYS A 21 8.46 8.60 -6.85
C LYS A 21 8.20 7.13 -7.19
N MET A 22 7.04 6.58 -6.77
CA MET A 22 6.66 5.20 -7.07
C MET A 22 6.46 5.00 -8.57
N LEU A 23 5.76 5.90 -9.27
CA LEU A 23 5.57 5.82 -10.72
C LEU A 23 6.89 5.89 -11.50
N LYS A 24 7.87 6.65 -11.01
CA LYS A 24 9.22 6.65 -11.58
C LYS A 24 9.87 5.27 -11.42
N ALA A 25 9.81 4.68 -10.22
CA ALA A 25 10.35 3.35 -9.97
C ALA A 25 9.64 2.26 -10.78
N VAL A 26 8.32 2.36 -11.00
CA VAL A 26 7.57 1.47 -11.90
C VAL A 26 8.14 1.53 -13.32
N LYS A 27 8.38 2.73 -13.86
CA LYS A 27 8.98 2.89 -15.20
C LYS A 27 10.38 2.27 -15.28
N GLU A 28 11.21 2.48 -14.27
CA GLU A 28 12.55 1.89 -14.20
C GLU A 28 12.49 0.36 -14.11
N ALA A 29 11.55 -0.19 -13.32
CA ALA A 29 11.34 -1.63 -13.23
C ALA A 29 10.88 -2.25 -14.56
N LYS A 30 9.98 -1.58 -15.31
CA LYS A 30 9.58 -2.01 -16.66
C LYS A 30 10.76 -2.04 -17.62
N VAL A 31 11.56 -0.99 -17.66
CA VAL A 31 12.79 -0.95 -18.50
C VAL A 31 13.76 -2.07 -18.11
N ALA A 32 13.84 -2.40 -16.83
CA ALA A 32 14.66 -3.51 -16.35
C ALA A 32 14.07 -4.90 -16.66
N GLY A 33 12.87 -4.98 -17.24
CA GLY A 33 12.19 -6.24 -17.57
C GLY A 33 11.70 -6.99 -16.33
N SER A 34 11.25 -6.28 -15.31
CA SER A 34 10.68 -6.90 -14.11
C SER A 34 9.22 -7.26 -14.30
N ASP A 35 8.80 -8.37 -13.71
CA ASP A 35 7.40 -8.82 -13.68
C ASP A 35 6.61 -8.13 -12.58
N ILE A 36 7.28 -7.83 -11.44
CA ILE A 36 6.68 -7.23 -10.26
C ILE A 36 7.60 -6.14 -9.73
N VAL A 37 7.02 -5.03 -9.25
CA VAL A 37 7.70 -4.04 -8.42
C VAL A 37 7.04 -3.97 -7.05
N CYS A 38 7.86 -4.08 -5.99
CA CYS A 38 7.40 -4.06 -4.60
C CYS A 38 7.84 -2.76 -3.91
N PHE A 39 6.89 -2.11 -3.26
CA PHE A 39 7.09 -0.94 -2.41
C PHE A 39 6.92 -1.30 -0.93
N SER A 40 7.32 -0.40 -0.05
CA SER A 40 7.27 -0.63 1.39
C SER A 40 5.85 -0.57 1.97
N GLU A 41 5.75 -0.97 3.23
CA GLU A 41 4.57 -0.77 4.08
C GLU A 41 4.14 0.70 4.09
N LEU A 42 2.82 0.94 4.02
CA LEU A 42 2.19 2.28 4.02
C LEU A 42 2.86 3.30 3.07
N ALA A 43 3.39 2.83 1.94
CA ALA A 43 4.18 3.65 1.00
C ALA A 43 3.40 4.85 0.46
N THR A 44 2.07 4.76 0.33
CA THR A 44 1.25 5.86 -0.18
C THR A 44 1.28 7.08 0.74
N CYS A 45 1.18 6.87 2.04
CA CYS A 45 1.12 7.92 3.05
C CYS A 45 2.42 8.12 3.84
N ALA A 46 3.40 7.23 3.68
CA ALA A 46 4.61 7.05 4.47
C ALA A 46 4.36 6.56 5.91
N TYR A 47 5.39 5.95 6.51
CA TYR A 47 5.35 5.38 7.87
C TYR A 47 6.21 6.23 8.82
N PRO A 48 5.75 6.52 10.06
CA PRO A 48 4.43 6.23 10.60
C PRO A 48 3.46 7.42 10.41
N PRO A 49 2.23 7.19 9.91
CA PRO A 49 1.25 8.27 9.70
C PRO A 49 0.57 8.74 10.99
N ARG A 50 0.53 7.91 12.05
CA ARG A 50 -0.04 8.22 13.36
C ARG A 50 -1.46 8.79 13.27
N ASP A 51 -1.78 9.85 14.05
CA ASP A 51 -3.10 10.46 14.15
C ASP A 51 -3.63 11.07 12.83
N PHE A 52 -2.80 11.21 11.79
CA PHE A 52 -3.30 11.56 10.46
C PHE A 52 -4.30 10.52 9.90
N LEU A 53 -4.22 9.28 10.36
CA LEU A 53 -5.17 8.22 10.01
C LEU A 53 -6.61 8.48 10.50
N GLU A 54 -6.81 9.37 11.45
CA GLU A 54 -8.12 9.76 11.96
C GLU A 54 -8.83 10.79 11.04
N PHE A 55 -8.12 11.37 10.06
CA PHE A 55 -8.69 12.35 9.15
C PHE A 55 -9.23 11.69 7.88
N GLU A 56 -10.50 11.91 7.60
CA GLU A 56 -11.19 11.37 6.43
C GLU A 56 -10.48 11.74 5.11
N ASP A 57 -10.06 13.01 4.95
CA ASP A 57 -9.33 13.45 3.75
C ASP A 57 -8.02 12.69 3.54
N PHE A 58 -7.33 12.32 4.61
CA PHE A 58 -6.09 11.54 4.53
C PHE A 58 -6.34 10.14 3.93
N ILE A 59 -7.43 9.49 4.34
CA ILE A 59 -7.82 8.17 3.82
C ILE A 59 -8.27 8.27 2.37
N ILE A 60 -9.09 9.27 2.01
CA ILE A 60 -9.48 9.51 0.62
C ILE A 60 -8.27 9.71 -0.30
N ARG A 61 -7.25 10.42 0.16
CA ARG A 61 -6.01 10.63 -0.61
C ARG A 61 -5.18 9.35 -0.75
N ALA A 62 -5.18 8.48 0.26
CA ALA A 62 -4.56 7.17 0.16
C ALA A 62 -5.26 6.30 -0.89
N GLU A 63 -6.60 6.26 -0.89
CA GLU A 63 -7.42 5.54 -1.88
C GLU A 63 -7.14 6.04 -3.31
N LYS A 64 -7.15 7.35 -3.53
CA LYS A 64 -6.80 7.96 -4.83
C LYS A 64 -5.38 7.62 -5.29
N SER A 65 -4.45 7.46 -4.34
CA SER A 65 -3.08 7.03 -4.64
C SER A 65 -3.04 5.62 -5.20
N ILE A 66 -3.82 4.70 -4.61
CA ILE A 66 -3.96 3.33 -5.13
C ILE A 66 -4.58 3.31 -6.53
N GLU A 67 -5.65 4.09 -6.76
CA GLU A 67 -6.28 4.21 -8.09
C GLU A 67 -5.28 4.72 -9.15
N ARG A 68 -4.45 5.68 -8.78
CA ARG A 68 -3.43 6.23 -9.67
C ARG A 68 -2.32 5.23 -9.98
N LEU A 69 -1.88 4.45 -8.99
CA LEU A 69 -0.89 3.39 -9.16
C LEU A 69 -1.45 2.21 -9.96
N ALA A 70 -2.71 1.84 -9.74
CA ALA A 70 -3.37 0.77 -10.49
C ALA A 70 -3.34 1.04 -12.01
N LYS A 71 -3.58 2.28 -12.45
CA LYS A 71 -3.50 2.67 -13.87
C LYS A 71 -2.12 2.46 -14.50
N ALA A 72 -1.05 2.41 -13.70
CA ALA A 72 0.32 2.15 -14.17
C ALA A 72 0.69 0.66 -14.18
N ALA A 73 -0.17 -0.20 -13.61
CA ALA A 73 0.00 -1.65 -13.52
C ALA A 73 -0.60 -2.35 -14.76
N ASP A 74 -0.10 -2.02 -15.96
CA ASP A 74 -0.60 -2.56 -17.24
C ASP A 74 0.17 -3.82 -17.69
N ASP A 75 1.49 -3.76 -17.73
CA ASP A 75 2.39 -4.84 -18.15
C ASP A 75 3.32 -5.33 -17.03
N ILE A 76 3.18 -4.77 -15.84
CA ILE A 76 3.91 -5.11 -14.63
C ILE A 76 2.95 -5.13 -13.44
N ALA A 77 3.10 -6.06 -12.50
CA ALA A 77 2.37 -5.98 -11.25
C ALA A 77 3.03 -5.03 -10.25
N ILE A 78 2.23 -4.39 -9.42
CA ILE A 78 2.67 -3.48 -8.36
C ILE A 78 2.18 -4.04 -7.02
N VAL A 79 3.10 -4.19 -6.07
CA VAL A 79 2.80 -4.50 -4.67
C VAL A 79 3.07 -3.27 -3.84
N VAL A 80 2.07 -2.74 -3.15
CA VAL A 80 2.18 -1.46 -2.45
C VAL A 80 1.40 -1.43 -1.15
N GLY A 81 2.01 -0.93 -0.09
CA GLY A 81 1.37 -0.71 1.22
C GLY A 81 0.58 0.59 1.26
N SER A 82 -0.65 0.52 1.81
CA SER A 82 -1.54 1.66 2.02
C SER A 82 -2.57 1.35 3.12
N PRO A 83 -3.06 2.34 3.87
CA PRO A 83 -4.24 2.13 4.69
C PRO A 83 -5.44 1.81 3.81
N SER A 84 -6.35 0.95 4.31
CA SER A 84 -7.64 0.68 3.69
C SER A 84 -8.75 0.73 4.74
N ARG A 85 -9.99 0.96 4.28
CA ARG A 85 -11.15 0.97 5.19
C ARG A 85 -11.52 -0.44 5.60
N ASN A 86 -11.91 -0.57 6.85
CA ASN A 86 -12.62 -1.75 7.33
C ASN A 86 -14.12 -1.54 7.01
N PRO A 87 -14.75 -2.42 6.22
CA PRO A 87 -16.17 -2.33 5.92
C PRO A 87 -17.06 -2.79 7.09
N ASP A 88 -16.49 -3.50 8.07
CA ASP A 88 -17.23 -4.02 9.20
C ASP A 88 -17.49 -2.92 10.24
N ILE A 89 -18.66 -2.99 10.89
CA ILE A 89 -19.05 -2.03 11.94
C ILE A 89 -18.24 -2.30 13.22
N GLU A 90 -17.82 -3.54 13.43
CA GLU A 90 -17.05 -3.96 14.58
C GLU A 90 -15.54 -3.80 14.34
N GLY A 91 -14.80 -3.46 15.40
CA GLY A 91 -13.36 -3.29 15.35
C GLY A 91 -12.90 -1.87 15.03
N LYS A 92 -11.69 -1.74 14.48
CA LYS A 92 -11.13 -0.45 14.04
C LYS A 92 -11.61 -0.13 12.64
N ASP A 93 -11.67 1.16 12.32
CA ASP A 93 -12.16 1.65 11.02
C ASP A 93 -11.21 1.36 9.85
N LEU A 94 -9.95 0.99 10.14
CA LEU A 94 -8.90 0.86 9.14
C LEU A 94 -8.13 -0.46 9.27
N TYR A 95 -7.59 -0.91 8.13
CA TYR A 95 -6.56 -1.93 8.04
C TYR A 95 -5.23 -1.35 7.53
N ASN A 96 -4.12 -1.87 8.02
CA ASN A 96 -2.82 -1.72 7.35
C ASN A 96 -2.72 -2.80 6.27
N SER A 97 -2.71 -2.39 5.01
CA SER A 97 -2.94 -3.30 3.89
C SER A 97 -1.82 -3.27 2.87
N VAL A 98 -1.63 -4.40 2.20
CA VAL A 98 -0.88 -4.49 0.96
C VAL A 98 -1.85 -4.73 -0.19
N TYR A 99 -1.68 -3.99 -1.27
CA TYR A 99 -2.42 -4.09 -2.51
C TYR A 99 -1.57 -4.77 -3.56
N PHE A 100 -2.15 -5.74 -4.26
CA PHE A 100 -1.61 -6.31 -5.48
C PHE A 100 -2.38 -5.75 -6.67
N LEU A 101 -1.68 -4.94 -7.48
CA LEU A 101 -2.23 -4.25 -8.63
C LEU A 101 -1.69 -4.90 -9.91
N ALA A 102 -2.57 -5.29 -10.83
CA ALA A 102 -2.20 -5.80 -12.14
C ALA A 102 -3.35 -5.54 -13.13
N ASP A 103 -3.05 -5.51 -14.42
CA ASP A 103 -4.04 -5.26 -15.48
C ASP A 103 -4.86 -3.97 -15.26
N LYS A 104 -4.23 -2.94 -14.69
CA LYS A 104 -4.82 -1.64 -14.30
C LYS A 104 -5.90 -1.69 -13.22
N GLU A 105 -5.95 -2.77 -12.46
CA GLU A 105 -6.95 -3.03 -11.43
C GLU A 105 -6.31 -3.45 -10.11
N VAL A 106 -7.06 -3.34 -9.02
CA VAL A 106 -6.76 -3.99 -7.75
C VAL A 106 -7.18 -5.45 -7.87
N LYS A 107 -6.23 -6.38 -7.92
CA LYS A 107 -6.50 -7.82 -8.02
C LYS A 107 -6.64 -8.50 -6.67
N PHE A 108 -5.94 -7.99 -5.66
CA PHE A 108 -5.96 -8.59 -4.32
C PHE A 108 -5.56 -7.55 -3.26
N ILE A 109 -6.14 -7.68 -2.07
CA ILE A 109 -5.79 -6.91 -0.89
C ILE A 109 -5.57 -7.88 0.25
N GLN A 110 -4.43 -7.79 0.93
CA GLN A 110 -4.16 -8.51 2.16
C GLN A 110 -3.97 -7.51 3.30
N HIS A 111 -4.67 -7.74 4.39
CA HIS A 111 -4.54 -6.96 5.61
C HIS A 111 -3.49 -7.56 6.55
N LYS A 112 -2.79 -6.69 7.28
CA LYS A 112 -1.75 -7.07 8.23
C LYS A 112 -2.37 -7.69 9.48
N THR A 113 -1.81 -8.81 9.93
CA THR A 113 -2.28 -9.53 11.11
C THR A 113 -1.54 -9.13 12.38
N LEU A 114 -0.21 -9.09 12.32
CA LEU A 114 0.63 -8.80 13.49
C LEU A 114 0.91 -7.30 13.55
N LEU A 115 0.18 -6.61 14.41
CA LEU A 115 0.28 -5.16 14.60
C LEU A 115 1.19 -4.86 15.80
N PRO A 116 2.40 -4.30 15.60
CA PRO A 116 3.31 -3.99 16.69
C PRO A 116 2.78 -2.85 17.56
N THR A 117 2.92 -3.03 18.89
CA THR A 117 2.50 -2.06 19.93
C THR A 117 3.61 -1.80 20.94
N TYR A 118 4.85 -1.95 20.53
CA TYR A 118 6.03 -1.77 21.37
C TYR A 118 6.97 -0.72 20.79
N ASP A 119 7.79 -0.13 21.66
CA ASP A 119 8.74 0.93 21.31
C ASP A 119 8.05 2.14 20.66
N ILE A 120 8.45 2.50 19.46
CA ILE A 120 7.84 3.61 18.68
C ILE A 120 6.56 3.20 17.93
N PHE A 121 6.24 1.90 17.90
CA PHE A 121 5.11 1.37 17.16
C PHE A 121 3.83 1.42 18.00
N ASP A 122 2.74 1.85 17.38
CA ASP A 122 1.40 1.91 17.97
C ASP A 122 0.33 1.59 16.92
N GLU A 123 0.53 0.51 16.17
CA GLU A 123 -0.35 0.19 15.04
C GLU A 123 -1.72 -0.30 15.48
N TYR A 124 -1.81 -1.03 16.60
CA TYR A 124 -3.08 -1.53 17.11
C TYR A 124 -4.04 -0.41 17.53
N ARG A 125 -3.53 0.81 17.75
CA ARG A 125 -4.38 1.99 18.02
C ARG A 125 -5.27 2.33 16.84
N TYR A 126 -4.78 2.18 15.61
CA TYR A 126 -5.43 2.65 14.39
C TYR A 126 -5.99 1.54 13.52
N PHE A 127 -5.37 0.37 13.54
CA PHE A 127 -5.67 -0.71 12.60
C PHE A 127 -6.30 -1.93 13.27
N GLU A 128 -7.21 -2.56 12.54
CA GLU A 128 -7.76 -3.87 12.90
C GLU A 128 -6.83 -4.96 12.38
N PRO A 129 -6.51 -6.01 13.17
CA PRO A 129 -5.73 -7.14 12.69
C PRO A 129 -6.55 -8.01 11.74
N ALA A 130 -5.92 -8.51 10.69
CA ALA A 130 -6.56 -9.46 9.79
C ALA A 130 -6.79 -10.80 10.46
N SER A 131 -7.95 -11.40 10.18
CA SER A 131 -8.32 -12.77 10.59
C SER A 131 -8.16 -13.79 9.46
N GLU A 132 -8.00 -13.33 8.22
CA GLU A 132 -7.92 -14.18 7.03
C GLU A 132 -6.68 -13.86 6.19
N TRP A 133 -6.19 -14.87 5.48
CA TRP A 133 -5.06 -14.77 4.58
C TRP A 133 -5.39 -15.39 3.24
N GLY A 134 -4.89 -14.80 2.19
CA GLY A 134 -5.06 -15.29 0.84
C GLY A 134 -3.75 -15.40 0.07
N VAL A 135 -3.86 -16.01 -1.09
CA VAL A 135 -2.76 -16.14 -2.05
C VAL A 135 -3.26 -15.61 -3.39
N VAL A 136 -2.42 -14.87 -4.08
CA VAL A 136 -2.68 -14.42 -5.44
C VAL A 136 -1.76 -15.16 -6.42
N GLU A 137 -2.34 -15.72 -7.45
CA GLU A 137 -1.59 -16.33 -8.57
C GLU A 137 -1.31 -15.27 -9.64
N TYR A 138 -0.05 -15.19 -10.08
CA TYR A 138 0.37 -14.23 -11.09
C TYR A 138 1.52 -14.79 -11.93
N LYS A 139 1.31 -14.97 -13.28
CA LYS A 139 2.25 -15.49 -14.31
C LYS A 139 2.82 -16.87 -14.02
#